data_da49687cb37254053909ec053d39024a
#
_entry.id   da49687cb37254053909ec053d39024a
#
_cell.length_a   1.000
_cell.length_b   1.000
_cell.length_c   1.000
_cell.angle_alpha   90.00
_cell.angle_beta   90.00
_cell.angle_gamma   90.00
#
_symmetry.space_group_name_H-M   'P 1'
#
loop_
_entity.id
_entity.type
_entity.pdbx_description
1 polymer ?
#
loop_
_entity_poly.entity_id
_entity_poly.type
_entity_poly.pdbx_seq_one_letter_code
_entity_poly.pdbx_strand_id
1 'polypeptide(L)'
;ALRAVDYLAQLPEWNGRELGVTGSSQGGMLSLVCGALHPRVTFIAAVHAAMCDHTASLHGRACGWPHFFYGQQHPDAGKVAVSGYFDGVNFARRLHVPSLFSFGYNDEVVPPNSAYATYNVTAGPRELHVYPATGHFWFQEQWDEWQAWIAGKLGLAEK
;
A
#
# COMPACT_ATOMS: atom_id res chain seq x y z
N ALA A 1 12.55 5.41 1.79
CA ALA A 1 11.39 6.07 1.18
C ALA A 1 11.20 7.48 1.75
N LEU A 2 11.04 7.67 3.10
CA LEU A 2 10.80 9.01 3.69
C LEU A 2 11.88 10.05 3.32
N ARG A 3 13.16 9.66 3.32
CA ARG A 3 14.25 10.55 2.89
C ARG A 3 14.17 10.99 1.42
N ALA A 4 13.65 10.14 0.56
CA ALA A 4 13.42 10.51 -0.85
C ALA A 4 12.29 11.56 -0.94
N VAL A 5 11.23 11.41 -0.16
CA VAL A 5 10.15 12.41 -0.08
C VAL A 5 10.68 13.74 0.48
N ASP A 6 11.51 13.71 1.54
CA ASP A 6 12.17 14.91 2.07
C ASP A 6 12.99 15.64 1.00
N TYR A 7 13.73 14.88 0.19
CA TYR A 7 14.55 15.43 -0.89
C TYR A 7 13.69 16.06 -1.98
N LEU A 8 12.70 15.32 -2.49
CA LEU A 8 11.80 15.84 -3.54
C LEU A 8 11.06 17.11 -3.10
N ALA A 9 10.66 17.17 -1.85
CA ALA A 9 9.96 18.33 -1.28
C ALA A 9 10.87 19.56 -1.05
N GLN A 10 12.15 19.47 -1.38
CA GLN A 10 13.11 20.59 -1.35
C GLN A 10 13.50 21.06 -2.75
N LEU A 11 13.11 20.32 -3.79
CA LEU A 11 13.44 20.69 -5.16
C LEU A 11 12.68 21.95 -5.58
N PRO A 12 13.32 22.87 -6.29
CA PRO A 12 12.68 24.10 -6.77
C PRO A 12 11.58 23.84 -7.80
N GLU A 13 11.59 22.66 -8.43
CA GLU A 13 10.58 22.22 -9.39
C GLU A 13 9.27 21.76 -8.72
N TRP A 14 9.29 21.46 -7.41
CA TRP A 14 8.07 21.09 -6.71
C TRP A 14 7.18 22.32 -6.50
N ASN A 15 5.92 22.19 -6.88
CA ASN A 15 4.93 23.29 -6.77
C ASN A 15 4.51 23.63 -5.33
N GLY A 16 4.99 22.88 -4.33
CA GLY A 16 4.67 23.06 -2.92
C GLY A 16 3.31 22.52 -2.49
N ARG A 17 2.56 21.85 -3.36
CA ARG A 17 1.18 21.42 -3.09
C ARG A 17 0.98 19.93 -3.27
N GLU A 18 1.12 19.42 -4.48
CA GLU A 18 0.85 18.02 -4.77
C GLU A 18 2.15 17.19 -4.68
N LEU A 19 2.13 16.17 -3.85
CA LEU A 19 3.21 15.19 -3.73
C LEU A 19 2.61 13.81 -3.47
N GLY A 20 2.50 13.04 -4.54
CA GLY A 20 1.98 11.68 -4.50
C GLY A 20 3.09 10.64 -4.31
N VAL A 21 2.78 9.57 -3.59
CA VAL A 21 3.65 8.38 -3.50
C VAL A 21 2.88 7.17 -4.00
N THR A 22 3.51 6.41 -4.87
CA THR A 22 2.89 5.26 -5.47
C THR A 22 3.86 4.10 -5.60
N GLY A 23 3.33 2.89 -5.65
CA GLY A 23 4.14 1.70 -5.83
C GLY A 23 3.34 0.42 -5.84
N SER A 24 4.02 -0.62 -6.30
CA SER A 24 3.51 -1.99 -6.40
C SER A 24 4.25 -2.88 -5.40
N SER A 25 3.57 -3.86 -4.85
CA SER A 25 4.14 -4.86 -3.95
C SER A 25 4.82 -4.21 -2.73
N GLN A 26 6.11 -4.41 -2.53
CA GLN A 26 6.88 -3.71 -1.49
C GLN A 26 6.79 -2.18 -1.64
N GLY A 27 6.77 -1.67 -2.87
CA GLY A 27 6.56 -0.24 -3.16
C GLY A 27 5.18 0.24 -2.73
N GLY A 28 4.16 -0.60 -2.84
CA GLY A 28 2.80 -0.34 -2.33
C GLY A 28 2.80 -0.14 -0.81
N MET A 29 3.48 -1.03 -0.07
CA MET A 29 3.66 -0.87 1.38
C MET A 29 4.43 0.40 1.72
N LEU A 30 5.51 0.71 1.00
CA LEU A 30 6.27 1.94 1.23
C LEU A 30 5.44 3.20 0.94
N SER A 31 4.47 3.12 0.02
CA SER A 31 3.51 4.21 -0.20
C SER A 31 2.61 4.43 1.02
N LEU A 32 2.13 3.34 1.65
CA LEU A 32 1.37 3.42 2.91
C LEU A 32 2.19 4.09 4.01
N VAL A 33 3.47 3.70 4.16
CA VAL A 33 4.38 4.30 5.15
C VAL A 33 4.56 5.78 4.91
N CYS A 34 4.83 6.18 3.66
CA CYS A 34 5.04 7.58 3.32
C CYS A 34 3.78 8.41 3.55
N GLY A 35 2.61 7.93 3.12
CA GLY A 35 1.34 8.61 3.32
C GLY A 35 0.92 8.74 4.78
N ALA A 36 1.27 7.73 5.60
CA ALA A 36 0.94 7.73 7.02
C ALA A 36 1.88 8.60 7.89
N LEU A 37 3.14 8.77 7.47
CA LEU A 37 4.17 9.37 8.32
C LEU A 37 4.71 10.70 7.80
N HIS A 38 4.57 11.00 6.51
CA HIS A 38 5.18 12.19 5.95
C HIS A 38 4.14 13.29 5.69
N PRO A 39 4.26 14.46 6.35
CA PRO A 39 3.21 15.49 6.33
C PRO A 39 3.02 16.19 4.97
N ARG A 40 3.99 16.05 4.05
CA ARG A 40 3.90 16.66 2.71
C ARG A 40 3.33 15.72 1.65
N VAL A 41 3.11 14.44 1.97
CA VAL A 41 2.43 13.51 1.07
C VAL A 41 0.95 13.86 1.04
N THR A 42 0.41 14.08 -0.15
CA THR A 42 -0.97 14.55 -0.35
C THR A 42 -1.91 13.48 -0.87
N PHE A 43 -1.38 12.40 -1.43
CA PHE A 43 -2.13 11.20 -1.84
C PHE A 43 -1.19 10.00 -2.02
N ILE A 44 -1.76 8.81 -2.02
CA ILE A 44 -1.03 7.59 -2.36
C ILE A 44 -1.82 6.70 -3.32
N ALA A 45 -1.08 5.87 -4.07
CA ALA A 45 -1.66 4.76 -4.81
C ALA A 45 -0.84 3.48 -4.54
N ALA A 46 -1.46 2.52 -3.86
CA ALA A 46 -0.83 1.28 -3.41
C ALA A 46 -1.42 0.08 -4.17
N VAL A 47 -0.60 -0.54 -5.02
CA VAL A 47 -1.00 -1.70 -5.81
C VAL A 47 -0.45 -2.96 -5.19
N HIS A 48 -1.33 -3.93 -4.93
CA HIS A 48 -1.06 -5.21 -4.25
C HIS A 48 0.04 -5.07 -3.19
N ALA A 49 -0.16 -4.17 -2.22
CA ALA A 49 0.81 -3.83 -1.19
C ALA A 49 1.22 -5.07 -0.37
N ALA A 50 2.50 -5.44 -0.47
CA ALA A 50 3.09 -6.51 0.32
C ALA A 50 3.34 -6.08 1.77
N MET A 51 3.86 -6.97 2.61
CA MET A 51 4.20 -6.70 4.01
C MET A 51 3.01 -6.17 4.83
N CYS A 52 1.82 -6.70 4.57
CA CYS A 52 0.59 -6.37 5.27
C CYS A 52 -0.01 -7.63 5.89
N ASP A 53 -0.61 -7.52 7.09
CA ASP A 53 -1.17 -8.62 7.88
C ASP A 53 -0.14 -9.73 8.18
N HIS A 54 1.00 -9.35 8.76
CA HIS A 54 2.12 -10.25 9.03
C HIS A 54 1.74 -11.50 9.83
N THR A 55 0.74 -11.40 10.69
CA THR A 55 0.28 -12.50 11.55
C THR A 55 -0.86 -13.33 10.94
N ALA A 56 -1.25 -13.07 9.69
CA ALA A 56 -2.36 -13.77 9.03
C ALA A 56 -2.29 -15.30 9.17
N SER A 57 -1.12 -15.89 8.90
CA SER A 57 -0.92 -17.35 8.99
C SER A 57 -1.09 -17.93 10.38
N LEU A 58 -0.81 -17.16 11.43
CA LEU A 58 -1.04 -17.58 12.83
C LEU A 58 -2.53 -17.67 13.19
N HIS A 59 -3.38 -17.06 12.36
CA HIS A 59 -4.84 -17.04 12.51
C HIS A 59 -5.55 -17.81 11.40
N GLY A 60 -4.86 -18.72 10.71
CA GLY A 60 -5.43 -19.58 9.67
C GLY A 60 -5.82 -18.83 8.38
N ARG A 61 -5.28 -17.63 8.14
CA ARG A 61 -5.50 -16.88 6.90
C ARG A 61 -4.29 -16.99 5.96
N ALA A 62 -4.50 -16.78 4.68
CA ALA A 62 -3.40 -16.65 3.74
C ALA A 62 -2.52 -15.46 4.13
N CYS A 63 -1.21 -15.62 4.03
CA CYS A 63 -0.26 -14.57 4.34
C CYS A 63 0.52 -14.17 3.09
N GLY A 64 0.68 -12.86 2.89
CA GLY A 64 1.45 -12.29 1.82
C GLY A 64 2.96 -12.29 2.09
N TRP A 65 3.72 -12.04 1.02
CA TRP A 65 5.15 -11.82 1.13
C TRP A 65 5.48 -10.78 2.23
N PRO A 66 6.48 -11.04 3.10
CA PRO A 66 7.51 -12.07 3.06
C PRO A 66 7.20 -13.34 3.87
N HIS A 67 5.93 -13.64 4.18
CA HIS A 67 5.51 -14.88 4.85
C HIS A 67 6.18 -15.14 6.21
N PHE A 68 6.38 -14.11 7.02
CA PHE A 68 7.19 -14.12 8.25
C PHE A 68 6.92 -15.31 9.19
N PHE A 69 5.67 -15.70 9.32
CA PHE A 69 5.27 -16.75 10.29
C PHE A 69 4.64 -17.95 9.61
N TYR A 70 4.76 -18.09 8.29
CA TYR A 70 4.19 -19.21 7.56
C TYR A 70 4.82 -20.53 8.02
N GLY A 71 3.97 -21.52 8.33
CA GLY A 71 4.39 -22.84 8.79
C GLY A 71 4.94 -22.89 10.23
N GLN A 72 4.99 -21.79 10.96
CA GLN A 72 5.45 -21.75 12.35
C GLN A 72 4.31 -22.11 13.30
N GLN A 73 4.41 -23.22 14.00
CA GLN A 73 3.44 -23.62 15.03
C GLN A 73 3.63 -22.87 16.34
N HIS A 74 4.88 -22.53 16.68
CA HIS A 74 5.26 -21.83 17.92
C HIS A 74 6.21 -20.68 17.59
N PRO A 75 5.69 -19.56 17.03
CA PRO A 75 6.51 -18.41 16.71
C PRO A 75 7.04 -17.74 17.99
N ASP A 76 8.22 -17.17 17.89
CA ASP A 76 8.78 -16.35 18.97
C ASP A 76 7.88 -15.12 19.24
N ALA A 77 7.40 -14.99 20.48
CA ALA A 77 6.44 -13.93 20.87
C ALA A 77 7.04 -12.52 20.69
N GLY A 78 8.36 -12.36 20.90
CA GLY A 78 9.05 -11.10 20.69
C GLY A 78 9.08 -10.70 19.21
N LYS A 79 9.34 -11.66 18.32
CA LYS A 79 9.29 -11.43 16.86
C LYS A 79 7.88 -11.08 16.40
N VAL A 80 6.87 -11.77 16.92
CA VAL A 80 5.46 -11.46 16.61
C VAL A 80 5.13 -10.03 17.03
N ALA A 81 5.46 -9.64 18.25
CA ALA A 81 5.22 -8.28 18.75
C ALA A 81 5.96 -7.21 17.90
N VAL A 82 7.24 -7.44 17.58
CA VAL A 82 8.05 -6.51 16.78
C VAL A 82 7.55 -6.42 15.35
N SER A 83 7.05 -7.51 14.75
CA SER A 83 6.54 -7.47 13.37
C SER A 83 5.42 -6.46 13.17
N GLY A 84 4.63 -6.19 14.20
CA GLY A 84 3.56 -5.19 14.16
C GLY A 84 4.04 -3.77 13.90
N TYR A 85 5.27 -3.42 14.26
CA TYR A 85 5.85 -2.09 13.98
C TYR A 85 6.18 -1.90 12.48
N PHE A 86 6.25 -2.98 11.73
CA PHE A 86 6.60 -2.99 10.30
C PHE A 86 5.44 -3.45 9.43
N ASP A 87 4.28 -3.75 10.00
CA ASP A 87 3.11 -4.20 9.28
C ASP A 87 2.38 -3.03 8.60
N GLY A 88 2.18 -3.12 7.29
CA GLY A 88 1.48 -2.11 6.49
C GLY A 88 0.07 -1.77 7.00
N VAL A 89 -0.63 -2.73 7.60
CA VAL A 89 -1.95 -2.53 8.21
C VAL A 89 -1.90 -1.47 9.32
N ASN A 90 -0.84 -1.45 10.11
CA ASN A 90 -0.70 -0.48 11.21
C ASN A 90 -0.36 0.93 10.73
N PHE A 91 0.31 1.07 9.58
CA PHE A 91 0.48 2.36 8.92
C PHE A 91 -0.84 2.83 8.29
N ALA A 92 -1.59 1.94 7.65
CA ALA A 92 -2.88 2.27 7.05
C ALA A 92 -3.89 2.85 8.05
N ARG A 93 -3.87 2.44 9.31
CA ARG A 93 -4.68 3.03 10.40
C ARG A 93 -4.43 4.53 10.59
N ARG A 94 -3.28 5.03 10.19
CA ARG A 94 -2.86 6.43 10.30
C ARG A 94 -2.91 7.18 8.97
N LEU A 95 -3.41 6.53 7.93
CA LEU A 95 -3.46 7.09 6.59
C LEU A 95 -4.72 7.95 6.46
N HIS A 96 -4.54 9.25 6.33
CA HIS A 96 -5.62 10.23 6.23
C HIS A 96 -5.72 10.89 4.85
N VAL A 97 -4.71 10.72 4.00
CA VAL A 97 -4.71 11.26 2.65
C VAL A 97 -5.53 10.41 1.68
N PRO A 98 -6.06 10.98 0.60
CA PRO A 98 -6.70 10.22 -0.47
C PRO A 98 -5.83 9.07 -0.93
N SER A 99 -6.40 7.88 -1.00
CA SER A 99 -5.67 6.65 -1.24
C SER A 99 -6.37 5.75 -2.24
N LEU A 100 -5.66 5.31 -3.26
CA LEU A 100 -6.10 4.26 -4.16
C LEU A 100 -5.46 2.93 -3.76
N PHE A 101 -6.29 1.91 -3.61
CA PHE A 101 -5.88 0.52 -3.43
C PHE A 101 -6.27 -0.29 -4.65
N SER A 102 -5.36 -1.12 -5.13
CA SER A 102 -5.63 -1.99 -6.28
C SER A 102 -4.97 -3.35 -6.08
N PHE A 103 -5.69 -4.43 -6.39
CA PHE A 103 -5.17 -5.79 -6.33
C PHE A 103 -5.99 -6.77 -7.16
N GLY A 104 -5.41 -7.95 -7.43
CA GLY A 104 -6.07 -9.07 -8.10
C GLY A 104 -6.52 -10.16 -7.13
N TYR A 105 -7.62 -10.85 -7.43
CA TYR A 105 -8.08 -11.96 -6.58
C TYR A 105 -7.23 -13.22 -6.68
N ASN A 106 -6.51 -13.39 -7.78
CA ASN A 106 -5.63 -14.54 -7.98
C ASN A 106 -4.18 -14.23 -7.58
N ASP A 107 -3.96 -13.22 -6.75
CA ASP A 107 -2.63 -12.87 -6.27
C ASP A 107 -2.19 -13.86 -5.18
N GLU A 108 -1.24 -14.75 -5.54
CA GLU A 108 -0.67 -15.75 -4.62
C GLU A 108 0.51 -15.19 -3.81
N VAL A 109 1.09 -14.07 -4.24
CA VAL A 109 2.22 -13.42 -3.56
C VAL A 109 1.73 -12.49 -2.45
N VAL A 110 0.69 -11.71 -2.76
CA VAL A 110 0.00 -10.83 -1.80
C VAL A 110 -1.50 -11.12 -1.86
N PRO A 111 -1.98 -12.10 -1.11
CA PRO A 111 -3.36 -12.55 -1.21
C PRO A 111 -4.36 -11.44 -0.82
N PRO A 112 -5.56 -11.45 -1.41
CA PRO A 112 -6.58 -10.40 -1.24
C PRO A 112 -6.93 -10.06 0.20
N ASN A 113 -6.89 -11.02 1.12
CA ASN A 113 -7.17 -10.77 2.54
C ASN A 113 -6.20 -9.76 3.16
N SER A 114 -4.91 -9.77 2.77
CA SER A 114 -3.92 -8.78 3.23
C SER A 114 -4.23 -7.39 2.69
N ALA A 115 -4.66 -7.30 1.43
CA ALA A 115 -5.08 -6.04 0.82
C ALA A 115 -6.36 -5.48 1.48
N TYR A 116 -7.36 -6.33 1.71
CA TYR A 116 -8.58 -5.94 2.43
C TYR A 116 -8.31 -5.54 3.88
N ALA A 117 -7.40 -6.23 4.58
CA ALA A 117 -7.01 -5.85 5.94
C ALA A 117 -6.48 -4.42 5.98
N THR A 118 -5.68 -4.03 4.99
CA THR A 118 -5.14 -2.68 4.86
C THR A 118 -6.21 -1.65 4.48
N TYR A 119 -7.00 -1.95 3.44
CA TYR A 119 -8.09 -1.09 2.97
C TYR A 119 -9.12 -0.80 4.08
N ASN A 120 -9.57 -1.82 4.79
CA ASN A 120 -10.65 -1.69 5.78
C ASN A 120 -10.27 -0.81 6.97
N VAL A 121 -9.01 -0.74 7.35
CA VAL A 121 -8.55 0.05 8.50
C VAL A 121 -8.09 1.47 8.12
N THR A 122 -7.99 1.77 6.84
CA THR A 122 -7.58 3.10 6.37
C THR A 122 -8.59 4.15 6.82
N ALA A 123 -8.10 5.18 7.49
CA ALA A 123 -8.95 6.20 8.12
C ALA A 123 -9.42 7.28 7.13
N GLY A 124 -8.62 7.60 6.12
CA GLY A 124 -8.90 8.66 5.14
C GLY A 124 -9.80 8.24 3.97
N PRO A 125 -10.05 9.15 3.04
CA PRO A 125 -10.75 8.86 1.79
C PRO A 125 -10.01 7.76 1.02
N ARG A 126 -10.74 6.75 0.56
CA ARG A 126 -10.14 5.61 -0.12
C ARG A 126 -11.01 5.07 -1.23
N GLU A 127 -10.37 4.64 -2.28
CA GLU A 127 -10.94 3.98 -3.44
C GLU A 127 -10.34 2.58 -3.59
N LEU A 128 -11.11 1.63 -4.11
CA LEU A 128 -10.70 0.25 -4.27
C LEU A 128 -11.00 -0.23 -5.68
N HIS A 129 -9.96 -0.64 -6.39
CA HIS A 129 -10.05 -1.26 -7.70
C HIS A 129 -9.62 -2.73 -7.60
N VAL A 130 -10.56 -3.64 -7.87
CA VAL A 130 -10.34 -5.08 -7.76
C VAL A 130 -10.44 -5.72 -9.14
N TYR A 131 -9.45 -6.54 -9.47
CA TYR A 131 -9.36 -7.24 -10.75
C TYR A 131 -9.47 -8.75 -10.52
N PRO A 132 -10.67 -9.35 -10.69
CA PRO A 132 -10.91 -10.74 -10.32
C PRO A 132 -10.03 -11.76 -11.03
N ALA A 133 -9.58 -11.46 -12.24
CA ALA A 133 -8.81 -12.40 -13.06
C ALA A 133 -7.28 -12.21 -12.97
N THR A 134 -6.78 -11.25 -12.18
CA THR A 134 -5.34 -10.98 -12.11
C THR A 134 -4.67 -11.62 -10.90
N GLY A 135 -3.37 -11.92 -11.06
CA GLY A 135 -2.45 -12.27 -9.98
C GLY A 135 -1.57 -11.09 -9.57
N HIS A 136 -0.30 -11.38 -9.22
CA HIS A 136 0.70 -10.38 -8.80
C HIS A 136 1.37 -9.68 -10.01
N PHE A 137 0.57 -9.17 -10.91
CA PHE A 137 1.05 -8.46 -12.11
C PHE A 137 -0.01 -7.46 -12.59
N TRP A 138 0.39 -6.57 -13.49
CA TRP A 138 -0.45 -5.54 -14.04
C TRP A 138 -1.08 -5.94 -15.36
N PHE A 139 -2.36 -5.62 -15.51
CA PHE A 139 -2.99 -5.49 -16.83
C PHE A 139 -2.90 -4.06 -17.34
N GLN A 140 -3.11 -3.89 -18.65
CA GLN A 140 -3.09 -2.57 -19.25
C GLN A 140 -4.21 -1.69 -18.67
N GLU A 141 -5.43 -2.22 -18.51
CA GLU A 141 -6.55 -1.49 -17.93
C GLU A 141 -6.25 -1.04 -16.48
N GLN A 142 -5.66 -1.92 -15.68
CA GLN A 142 -5.26 -1.59 -14.31
C GLN A 142 -4.24 -0.45 -14.29
N TRP A 143 -3.30 -0.48 -15.22
CA TRP A 143 -2.28 0.55 -15.38
C TRP A 143 -2.89 1.88 -15.81
N ASP A 144 -3.79 1.86 -16.78
CA ASP A 144 -4.45 3.06 -17.31
C ASP A 144 -5.34 3.73 -16.26
N GLU A 145 -6.14 2.96 -15.53
CA GLU A 145 -6.97 3.47 -14.43
C GLU A 145 -6.12 4.09 -13.31
N TRP A 146 -5.03 3.43 -12.96
CA TRP A 146 -4.11 3.91 -11.94
C TRP A 146 -3.43 5.23 -12.35
N GLN A 147 -2.96 5.33 -13.61
CA GLN A 147 -2.39 6.56 -14.13
C GLN A 147 -3.41 7.69 -14.22
N ALA A 148 -4.62 7.38 -14.70
CA ALA A 148 -5.71 8.36 -14.76
C ALA A 148 -6.07 8.91 -13.37
N TRP A 149 -6.13 8.05 -12.36
CA TRP A 149 -6.38 8.48 -10.99
C TRP A 149 -5.28 9.41 -10.47
N ILE A 150 -4.01 9.07 -10.69
CA ILE A 150 -2.86 9.91 -10.31
C ILE A 150 -2.90 11.26 -11.05
N ALA A 151 -3.14 11.23 -12.36
CA ALA A 151 -3.24 12.44 -13.18
C ALA A 151 -4.35 13.38 -12.65
N GLY A 152 -5.49 12.81 -12.26
CA GLY A 152 -6.56 13.56 -11.61
C GLY A 152 -6.14 14.22 -10.30
N LYS A 153 -5.38 13.53 -9.44
CA LYS A 153 -4.87 14.10 -8.18
C LYS A 153 -3.83 15.20 -8.40
N LEU A 154 -3.08 15.11 -9.50
CA LEU A 154 -2.09 16.12 -9.89
C LEU A 154 -2.67 17.28 -10.72
N GLY A 155 -3.97 17.24 -11.04
CA GLY A 155 -4.60 18.23 -11.91
C GLY A 155 -4.15 18.15 -13.38
N LEU A 156 -3.62 16.99 -13.80
CA LEU A 156 -3.13 16.69 -15.15
C LEU A 156 -4.15 15.94 -16.00
N ALA A 157 -5.32 15.61 -15.47
CA ALA A 157 -6.38 14.97 -16.24
C ALA A 157 -6.76 15.85 -17.42
N GLU A 158 -6.85 15.25 -18.61
CA GLU A 158 -7.27 15.97 -19.84
C GLU A 158 -8.60 16.67 -19.62
N LYS A 159 -8.65 17.91 -20.08
CA LYS A 159 -9.87 18.74 -20.05
C LYS A 159 -10.84 18.27 -21.12
#